data_ca407aa7568a381d26bfdef0794ddaff
#
_entry.id   ca407aa7568a381d26bfdef0794ddaff
#
_cell.length_a   1.000
_cell.length_b   1.000
_cell.length_c   1.000
_cell.angle_alpha   90.00
_cell.angle_beta   90.00
_cell.angle_gamma   90.00
#
_symmetry.space_group_name_H-M   'P 1'
#
loop_
_entity.id
_entity.type
_entity.pdbx_description
1 polymer ?
#
loop_
_entity_poly.entity_id
_entity_poly.type
_entity_poly.pdbx_seq_one_letter_code
_entity_poly.pdbx_strand_id
1 'polypeptide(L)'
;RVPDGILRVDKVTVSEPAEICLGHYSLPRLDSDIKETCCKVGKQNIPVLSNGKYELAMIPLTGWEKTYTVYPEGVHPVSEKCALNMVSDQLSGEKIYVTLQLWKKNEKRGFTSKELTPVKSVHVSEDKKQVTVCLSNGEIKTISFE
;
A
#
# COMPACT_ATOMS: atom_id res chain seq x y z
N ARG A 1 14.32 -8.38 11.85
CA ARG A 1 13.23 -9.16 11.23
C ARG A 1 12.75 -8.39 10.00
N VAL A 2 12.66 -9.07 8.87
CA VAL A 2 12.12 -8.46 7.65
C VAL A 2 10.60 -8.29 7.84
N PRO A 3 10.00 -7.14 7.47
CA PRO A 3 8.56 -6.98 7.49
C PRO A 3 7.88 -8.04 6.62
N ASP A 4 6.74 -8.53 7.08
CA ASP A 4 5.86 -9.34 6.25
C ASP A 4 5.15 -8.42 5.24
N GLY A 5 4.80 -8.93 4.07
CA GLY A 5 4.18 -8.09 3.05
C GLY A 5 3.44 -8.84 1.97
N ILE A 6 2.53 -8.09 1.32
CA ILE A 6 1.80 -8.51 0.12
C ILE A 6 2.08 -7.52 -0.99
N LEU A 7 2.56 -8.03 -2.12
CA LEU A 7 2.59 -7.29 -3.37
C LEU A 7 1.31 -7.58 -4.13
N ARG A 8 0.54 -6.54 -4.40
CA ARG A 8 -0.70 -6.60 -5.15
C ARG A 8 -0.52 -5.94 -6.51
N VAL A 9 -0.99 -6.61 -7.54
CA VAL A 9 -1.00 -6.12 -8.92
C VAL A 9 -2.41 -6.23 -9.45
N ASP A 10 -2.99 -5.10 -9.84
CA ASP A 10 -4.35 -5.00 -10.36
C ASP A 10 -4.32 -4.43 -11.78
N LYS A 11 -4.97 -5.11 -12.72
CA LYS A 11 -5.28 -4.57 -14.05
C LYS A 11 -6.73 -4.11 -14.04
N VAL A 12 -6.95 -2.82 -14.24
CA VAL A 12 -8.29 -2.20 -14.18
C VAL A 12 -8.63 -1.58 -15.51
N THR A 13 -9.82 -1.86 -16.01
CA THR A 13 -10.39 -1.27 -17.21
C THR A 13 -11.71 -0.60 -16.87
N VAL A 14 -11.89 0.63 -17.34
CA VAL A 14 -13.14 1.38 -17.19
C VAL A 14 -13.67 1.78 -18.56
N SER A 15 -14.99 1.71 -18.72
CA SER A 15 -15.68 2.16 -19.96
C SER A 15 -15.81 3.67 -20.04
N GLU A 16 -15.87 4.34 -18.89
CA GLU A 16 -15.96 5.78 -18.75
C GLU A 16 -14.93 6.27 -17.72
N PRO A 17 -14.46 7.53 -17.80
CA PRO A 17 -13.55 8.08 -16.79
C PRO A 17 -14.12 7.95 -15.38
N ALA A 18 -13.34 7.37 -14.47
CA ALA A 18 -13.75 7.10 -13.11
C ALA A 18 -12.62 7.33 -12.11
N GLU A 19 -12.97 7.68 -10.89
CA GLU A 19 -12.04 7.63 -9.77
C GLU A 19 -11.93 6.18 -9.27
N ILE A 20 -10.72 5.67 -9.25
CA ILE A 20 -10.41 4.35 -8.72
C ILE A 20 -9.77 4.51 -7.35
N CYS A 21 -10.34 3.84 -6.36
CA CYS A 21 -9.82 3.83 -5.00
C CYS A 21 -9.53 2.40 -4.55
N LEU A 22 -8.41 2.23 -3.88
CA LEU A 22 -8.06 0.98 -3.21
C LEU A 22 -7.80 1.26 -1.74
N GLY A 23 -8.57 0.59 -0.88
CA GLY A 23 -8.36 0.57 0.56
C GLY A 23 -7.63 -0.67 0.99
N HIS A 24 -6.68 -0.53 1.89
CA HIS A 24 -6.04 -1.64 2.57
C HIS A 24 -6.46 -1.70 4.03
N TYR A 25 -6.47 -2.91 4.55
CA TYR A 25 -6.96 -3.28 5.86
C TYR A 25 -6.57 -2.30 6.96
N SER A 26 -7.57 -1.97 7.74
CA SER A 26 -7.41 -1.21 8.95
C SER A 26 -6.59 -1.99 9.98
N LEU A 27 -5.78 -1.26 10.73
CA LEU A 27 -5.36 -1.74 12.03
C LEU A 27 -6.53 -1.58 12.99
N PRO A 28 -6.97 -2.64 13.69
CA PRO A 28 -7.95 -2.49 14.73
C PRO A 28 -7.35 -1.67 15.87
N ARG A 29 -8.18 -0.82 16.48
CA ARG A 29 -7.84 -0.21 17.76
C ARG A 29 -7.75 -1.32 18.79
N LEU A 30 -6.59 -1.44 19.42
CA LEU A 30 -6.39 -2.29 20.58
C LEU A 30 -6.52 -1.45 21.87
N ASP A 31 -5.57 -1.57 22.78
CA ASP A 31 -5.55 -0.84 24.04
C ASP A 31 -5.14 0.64 23.91
N SER A 32 -4.72 1.06 22.71
CA SER A 32 -4.26 2.42 22.42
C SER A 32 -4.87 2.95 21.13
N ASP A 33 -4.93 4.28 21.00
CA ASP A 33 -5.35 4.93 19.78
C ASP A 33 -4.40 4.61 18.63
N ILE A 34 -4.96 4.53 17.41
CA ILE A 34 -4.15 4.40 16.20
C ILE A 34 -3.37 5.70 16.00
N LYS A 35 -2.06 5.56 15.87
CA LYS A 35 -1.13 6.65 15.56
C LYS A 35 -0.79 6.61 14.09
N GLU A 36 -0.87 7.76 13.45
CA GLU A 36 -0.38 7.98 12.10
C GLU A 36 0.96 8.70 12.15
N THR A 37 1.94 8.13 11.47
CA THR A 37 3.27 8.70 11.29
C THR A 37 3.64 8.62 9.81
N CYS A 38 4.75 9.26 9.43
CA CYS A 38 5.29 9.17 8.07
C CYS A 38 6.74 8.72 8.13
N CYS A 39 7.09 7.79 7.25
CA CYS A 39 8.47 7.44 7.00
C CYS A 39 8.90 7.99 5.64
N LYS A 40 9.99 8.75 5.60
CA LYS A 40 10.51 9.33 4.37
C LYS A 40 11.33 8.29 3.59
N VAL A 41 10.93 8.05 2.34
CA VAL A 41 11.63 7.17 1.41
C VAL A 41 11.93 7.97 0.13
N GLY A 42 13.18 8.37 -0.05
CA GLY A 42 13.56 9.28 -1.11
C GLY A 42 12.80 10.61 -1.02
N LYS A 43 11.99 10.91 -2.03
CA LYS A 43 11.12 12.11 -2.07
C LYS A 43 9.70 11.86 -1.57
N GLN A 44 9.34 10.61 -1.27
CA GLN A 44 8.00 10.24 -0.84
C GLN A 44 7.90 10.17 0.69
N ASN A 45 6.76 10.59 1.20
CA ASN A 45 6.36 10.35 2.58
C ASN A 45 5.38 9.17 2.58
N ILE A 46 5.80 8.06 3.15
CA ILE A 46 4.96 6.85 3.25
C ILE A 46 4.21 6.89 4.57
N PRO A 47 2.87 6.91 4.53
CA PRO A 47 2.06 6.86 5.76
C PRO A 47 2.26 5.51 6.45
N VAL A 48 2.44 5.56 7.77
CA VAL A 48 2.55 4.38 8.63
C VAL A 48 1.51 4.50 9.72
N LEU A 49 0.68 3.49 9.84
CA LEU A 49 -0.30 3.35 10.92
C LEU A 49 0.25 2.43 12.00
N SER A 50 0.04 2.80 13.25
CA SER A 50 0.43 1.98 14.42
C SER A 50 -0.69 1.94 15.43
N ASN A 51 -0.99 0.74 15.94
CA ASN A 51 -1.89 0.54 17.08
C ASN A 51 -1.14 0.18 18.36
N GLY A 52 0.16 0.47 18.42
CA GLY A 52 1.04 0.15 19.55
C GLY A 52 1.62 -1.27 19.52
N LYS A 53 0.94 -2.23 18.91
CA LYS A 53 1.38 -3.63 18.78
C LYS A 53 1.87 -3.98 17.39
N TYR A 54 1.24 -3.43 16.36
CA TYR A 54 1.59 -3.63 14.96
C TYR A 54 1.73 -2.30 14.24
N GLU A 55 2.52 -2.31 13.20
CA GLU A 55 2.66 -1.22 12.24
C GLU A 55 2.31 -1.72 10.84
N LEU A 56 1.64 -0.85 10.08
CA LEU A 56 1.20 -1.08 8.71
C LEU A 56 1.64 0.08 7.83
N ALA A 57 2.25 -0.23 6.69
CA ALA A 57 2.57 0.73 5.64
C ALA A 57 2.00 0.28 4.31
N MET A 58 1.46 1.21 3.54
CA MET A 58 1.04 0.98 2.16
C MET A 58 1.88 1.84 1.22
N ILE A 59 2.51 1.22 0.25
CA ILE A 59 3.45 1.84 -0.66
C ILE A 59 2.90 1.74 -2.08
N PRO A 60 2.45 2.86 -2.67
CA PRO A 60 2.10 2.89 -4.08
C PRO A 60 3.38 2.80 -4.92
N LEU A 61 3.51 1.74 -5.72
CA LEU A 61 4.69 1.51 -6.56
C LEU A 61 4.49 2.02 -7.98
N THR A 62 3.31 1.83 -8.55
CA THR A 62 2.98 2.36 -9.88
C THR A 62 1.47 2.51 -10.05
N GLY A 63 1.08 3.45 -10.91
CA GLY A 63 -0.30 3.69 -11.31
C GLY A 63 -1.02 4.75 -10.47
N TRP A 64 -0.80 4.77 -9.18
CA TRP A 64 -1.56 5.61 -8.25
C TRP A 64 -1.10 7.07 -8.24
N GLU A 65 -2.07 7.98 -8.14
CA GLU A 65 -1.84 9.43 -8.07
C GLU A 65 -1.74 9.93 -6.63
N LYS A 66 -2.60 9.42 -5.74
CA LYS A 66 -2.72 9.93 -4.37
C LYS A 66 -2.65 8.80 -3.33
N THR A 67 -2.15 9.16 -2.16
CA THR A 67 -2.14 8.32 -0.95
C THR A 67 -2.68 9.15 0.21
N TYR A 68 -3.62 8.58 0.99
CA TYR A 68 -4.21 9.25 2.13
C TYR A 68 -4.73 8.25 3.16
N THR A 69 -5.05 8.72 4.36
CA THR A 69 -5.62 7.91 5.44
C THR A 69 -7.08 8.31 5.66
N VAL A 70 -7.93 7.31 5.83
CA VAL A 70 -9.35 7.49 6.16
C VAL A 70 -9.65 6.84 7.51
N TYR A 71 -10.41 7.55 8.32
CA TYR A 71 -10.95 7.06 9.58
C TYR A 71 -12.46 6.86 9.39
N PRO A 72 -12.93 5.66 9.00
CA PRO A 72 -14.34 5.43 8.79
C PRO A 72 -15.10 5.53 10.11
N GLU A 73 -16.11 6.41 10.13
CA GLU A 73 -17.01 6.59 11.26
C GLU A 73 -18.31 5.82 11.02
N GLY A 74 -18.86 5.23 12.07
CA GLY A 74 -20.25 4.74 12.07
C GLY A 74 -20.54 3.43 11.34
N VAL A 75 -19.54 2.68 10.90
CA VAL A 75 -19.76 1.44 10.16
C VAL A 75 -20.09 0.25 11.08
N HIS A 76 -19.79 0.34 12.36
CA HIS A 76 -20.15 -0.68 13.36
C HIS A 76 -20.58 -0.06 14.69
N PRO A 77 -21.61 -0.62 15.36
CA PRO A 77 -22.02 -0.20 16.70
C PRO A 77 -20.97 -0.52 17.78
N VAL A 78 -19.94 -1.28 17.45
CA VAL A 78 -18.82 -1.58 18.35
C VAL A 78 -17.75 -0.53 18.10
N SER A 79 -17.41 0.20 19.12
CA SER A 79 -16.51 1.33 19.28
C SER A 79 -15.05 1.16 18.77
N GLU A 80 -14.80 0.30 17.81
CA GLU A 80 -13.47 0.10 17.24
C GLU A 80 -13.21 1.11 16.14
N LYS A 81 -12.56 2.20 16.50
CA LYS A 81 -11.98 3.10 15.50
C LYS A 81 -10.94 2.30 14.71
N CYS A 82 -11.10 2.26 13.41
CA CYS A 82 -10.11 1.72 12.50
C CYS A 82 -9.56 2.82 11.61
N ALA A 83 -8.37 2.64 11.07
CA ALA A 83 -7.80 3.52 10.07
C ALA A 83 -7.47 2.72 8.81
N LEU A 84 -7.76 3.29 7.66
CA LEU A 84 -7.50 2.70 6.35
C LEU A 84 -6.47 3.54 5.61
N ASN A 85 -5.41 2.91 5.14
CA ASN A 85 -4.57 3.51 4.12
C ASN A 85 -5.24 3.35 2.75
N MET A 86 -5.38 4.45 2.04
CA MET A 86 -6.05 4.54 0.75
C MET A 86 -5.10 5.04 -0.31
N VAL A 87 -5.24 4.52 -1.51
CA VAL A 87 -4.66 5.08 -2.74
C VAL A 87 -5.75 5.36 -3.74
N SER A 88 -5.61 6.40 -4.53
CA SER A 88 -6.56 6.73 -5.59
C SER A 88 -5.88 7.22 -6.86
N ASP A 89 -6.61 7.13 -7.95
CA ASP A 89 -6.22 7.63 -9.28
C ASP A 89 -7.46 7.97 -10.11
N GLN A 90 -7.33 8.92 -11.03
CA GLN A 90 -8.32 9.19 -12.06
C GLN A 90 -7.98 8.34 -13.29
N LEU A 91 -8.82 7.34 -13.57
CA LEU A 91 -8.59 6.40 -14.66
C LEU A 91 -9.51 6.67 -15.84
N SER A 92 -8.93 6.64 -17.04
CA SER A 92 -9.63 6.57 -18.33
C SER A 92 -9.03 5.43 -19.14
N GLY A 93 -9.87 4.46 -19.54
CA GLY A 93 -9.43 3.27 -20.26
C GLY A 93 -8.82 2.20 -19.35
N GLU A 94 -7.63 1.72 -19.67
CA GLU A 94 -6.99 0.61 -18.97
C GLU A 94 -5.66 1.00 -18.33
N LYS A 95 -5.44 0.58 -17.07
CA LYS A 95 -4.20 0.83 -16.35
C LYS A 95 -3.85 -0.31 -15.39
N ILE A 96 -2.57 -0.49 -15.15
CA ILE A 96 -2.06 -1.43 -14.15
C ILE A 96 -1.63 -0.65 -12.92
N TYR A 97 -2.04 -1.15 -11.76
CA TYR A 97 -1.70 -0.63 -10.46
C TYR A 97 -0.88 -1.65 -9.68
N VAL A 98 0.19 -1.19 -9.06
CA VAL A 98 1.02 -2.03 -8.19
C VAL A 98 1.15 -1.37 -6.84
N THR A 99 0.79 -2.13 -5.81
CA THR A 99 0.81 -1.69 -4.42
C THR A 99 1.52 -2.72 -3.56
N LEU A 100 2.37 -2.25 -2.67
CA LEU A 100 3.01 -3.07 -1.65
C LEU A 100 2.45 -2.70 -0.28
N GLN A 101 1.92 -3.68 0.43
CA GLN A 101 1.49 -3.55 1.80
C GLN A 101 2.48 -4.29 2.70
N LEU A 102 3.02 -3.61 3.69
CA LEU A 102 3.95 -4.16 4.65
C LEU A 102 3.38 -4.05 6.06
N TRP A 103 3.64 -5.05 6.87
CA TRP A 103 3.33 -5.00 8.30
C TRP A 103 4.44 -5.65 9.12
N LYS A 104 4.58 -5.17 10.34
CA LYS A 104 5.46 -5.77 11.33
C LYS A 104 4.92 -5.60 12.74
N LYS A 105 5.38 -6.45 13.65
CA LYS A 105 5.18 -6.23 15.07
C LYS A 105 6.04 -5.06 15.53
N ASN A 106 5.45 -4.15 16.27
CA ASN A 106 6.17 -2.99 16.82
C ASN A 106 7.05 -3.44 18.00
N GLU A 107 8.36 -3.51 17.75
CA GLU A 107 9.34 -4.02 18.71
C GLU A 107 10.27 -2.95 19.28
N LYS A 108 9.94 -1.71 19.28
CA LYS A 108 10.70 -0.58 19.84
C LYS A 108 10.99 0.57 18.88
N ARG A 109 10.96 0.38 17.57
CA ARG A 109 11.14 1.44 16.58
C ARG A 109 10.22 1.23 15.39
N GLY A 110 9.78 2.32 14.80
CA GLY A 110 8.97 2.34 13.58
C GLY A 110 9.67 1.75 12.34
N PHE A 111 8.99 1.74 11.22
CA PHE A 111 9.58 1.39 9.94
C PHE A 111 10.77 2.29 9.61
N THR A 112 11.82 1.67 9.11
CA THR A 112 12.96 2.36 8.50
C THR A 112 12.75 2.49 6.99
N SER A 113 13.40 3.45 6.36
CA SER A 113 13.36 3.60 4.90
C SER A 113 13.83 2.33 4.17
N LYS A 114 14.81 1.62 4.71
CA LYS A 114 15.28 0.34 4.14
C LYS A 114 14.22 -0.75 4.19
N GLU A 115 13.46 -0.83 5.27
CA GLU A 115 12.35 -1.80 5.41
C GLU A 115 11.19 -1.49 4.46
N LEU A 116 11.01 -0.22 4.08
CA LEU A 116 9.97 0.23 3.14
C LEU A 116 10.40 0.16 1.66
N THR A 117 11.60 -0.30 1.34
CA THR A 117 12.13 -0.41 -0.02
C THR A 117 12.52 -1.84 -0.43
N PRO A 118 11.68 -2.86 -0.19
CA PRO A 118 11.97 -4.21 -0.64
C PRO A 118 11.81 -4.39 -2.15
N VAL A 119 11.12 -3.46 -2.82
CA VAL A 119 10.99 -3.41 -4.28
C VAL A 119 11.91 -2.33 -4.83
N LYS A 120 12.78 -2.72 -5.74
CA LYS A 120 13.75 -1.84 -6.41
C LYS A 120 13.12 -1.12 -7.60
N SER A 121 12.36 -1.85 -8.42
CA SER A 121 11.69 -1.31 -9.60
C SER A 121 10.49 -2.15 -10.02
N VAL A 122 9.55 -1.50 -10.70
CA VAL A 122 8.41 -2.12 -11.36
C VAL A 122 8.42 -1.69 -12.81
N HIS A 123 8.28 -2.64 -13.71
CA HIS A 123 8.16 -2.42 -15.15
C HIS A 123 6.85 -3.03 -15.64
N VAL A 124 6.04 -2.24 -16.34
CA VAL A 124 4.81 -2.66 -17.00
C VAL A 124 5.09 -2.71 -18.50
N SER A 125 4.78 -3.84 -19.15
CA SER A 125 4.92 -3.97 -20.61
C SER A 125 3.99 -2.99 -21.34
N GLU A 126 4.38 -2.57 -22.55
CA GLU A 126 3.60 -1.60 -23.36
C GLU A 126 2.19 -2.10 -23.65
N ASP A 127 2.03 -3.40 -23.88
CA ASP A 127 0.74 -4.07 -24.12
C ASP A 127 -0.07 -4.33 -22.83
N LYS A 128 0.46 -3.93 -21.68
CA LYS A 128 -0.15 -4.13 -20.35
C LYS A 128 -0.53 -5.58 -20.02
N LYS A 129 0.23 -6.52 -20.61
CA LYS A 129 0.03 -7.95 -20.34
C LYS A 129 1.00 -8.52 -19.32
N GLN A 130 2.07 -7.81 -19.05
CA GLN A 130 3.07 -8.25 -18.08
C GLN A 130 3.49 -7.15 -17.12
N VAL A 131 3.75 -7.56 -15.88
CA VAL A 131 4.41 -6.73 -14.87
C VAL A 131 5.63 -7.47 -14.35
N THR A 132 6.78 -6.84 -14.45
CA THR A 132 8.03 -7.34 -13.89
C THR A 132 8.41 -6.53 -12.68
N VAL A 133 8.61 -7.19 -11.55
CA VAL A 133 9.00 -6.59 -10.27
C VAL A 133 10.39 -7.09 -9.90
N CYS A 134 11.32 -6.15 -9.74
CA CYS A 134 12.66 -6.45 -9.24
C CYS A 134 12.72 -6.13 -7.75
N LEU A 135 13.07 -7.12 -6.95
CA LEU A 135 13.24 -6.97 -5.51
C LEU A 135 14.65 -6.46 -5.17
N SER A 136 14.79 -5.86 -4.02
CA SER A 136 16.07 -5.32 -3.54
C SER A 136 17.13 -6.40 -3.24
N ASN A 137 16.69 -7.65 -3.06
CA ASN A 137 17.55 -8.82 -2.92
C ASN A 137 18.04 -9.40 -4.27
N GLY A 138 17.62 -8.80 -5.40
CA GLY A 138 17.96 -9.26 -6.75
C GLY A 138 16.97 -10.27 -7.36
N GLU A 139 15.98 -10.72 -6.62
CA GLU A 139 14.91 -11.58 -7.13
C GLU A 139 14.03 -10.83 -8.13
N ILE A 140 13.63 -11.49 -9.21
CA ILE A 140 12.73 -10.94 -10.23
C ILE A 140 11.47 -11.78 -10.25
N LYS A 141 10.32 -11.11 -10.20
CA LYS A 141 8.99 -11.73 -10.33
C LYS A 141 8.28 -11.15 -11.55
N THR A 142 7.73 -12.03 -12.37
CA THR A 142 6.90 -11.65 -13.53
C THR A 142 5.49 -12.15 -13.34
N ILE A 143 4.52 -11.25 -13.54
CA ILE A 143 3.09 -11.51 -13.46
C ILE A 143 2.52 -11.26 -14.85
N SER A 144 1.79 -12.23 -15.41
CA SER A 144 1.16 -12.13 -16.72
C SER A 144 -0.35 -12.06 -16.55
N PHE A 145 -0.99 -11.24 -17.40
CA PHE A 145 -2.45 -11.15 -17.55
C PHE A 145 -2.85 -11.75 -18.89
N GLU A 146 -3.89 -12.52 -18.88
CA GLU A 146 -4.53 -13.06 -20.08
C GLU A 146 -5.27 -11.98 -20.87
#